data_dd91078e9275a6157b10f136f7cbb8e0
#
_entry.id   dd91078e9275a6157b10f136f7cbb8e0
#
_cell.length_a   1.000
_cell.length_b   1.000
_cell.length_c   1.000
_cell.angle_alpha   90.00
_cell.angle_beta   90.00
_cell.angle_gamma   90.00
#
_symmetry.space_group_name_H-M   'P 1'
#
loop_
_entity.id
_entity.type
_entity.pdbx_description
1 polymer ?
#
loop_
_entity_poly.entity_id
_entity_poly.type
_entity_poly.pdbx_seq_one_letter_code
_entity_poly.pdbx_strand_id
1 'polypeptide(L)'
;MRKTFLIQFGVSASDNRKSKIKNQKWAGFFAVLIVLTACGARTEAQRAEKAPHIGYLAPAKYESREEAFRQGLRELGYVEGQNILIEWRIGEPRVDQLRELAAGLVRLKVDVIVATSTFPVQATKDITKTIPIVFAGVLDPVGSGFVSSLARPGGNITGLSLL
;
A
#
# COMPACT_ATOMS: atom_id res chain seq x y z
N MET A 1 -40.18 -54.90 -35.36
CA MET A 1 -40.54 -55.57 -34.06
C MET A 1 -40.25 -54.63 -32.90
N ARG A 2 -41.22 -54.56 -31.95
CA ARG A 2 -41.28 -53.86 -30.68
C ARG A 2 -41.64 -52.36 -30.76
N LYS A 3 -42.85 -52.14 -30.71
CA LYS A 3 -43.95 -51.83 -29.74
C LYS A 3 -43.67 -50.67 -28.83
N THR A 4 -44.30 -49.59 -29.18
CA THR A 4 -44.66 -48.36 -28.48
C THR A 4 -45.40 -48.66 -27.17
N PHE A 5 -45.04 -47.91 -26.11
CA PHE A 5 -45.88 -47.81 -24.93
C PHE A 5 -46.09 -46.35 -24.56
N LEU A 6 -47.28 -45.87 -24.92
CA LEU A 6 -47.81 -44.57 -24.49
C LEU A 6 -48.42 -44.75 -23.10
N ILE A 7 -48.00 -44.04 -22.12
CA ILE A 7 -48.69 -43.86 -20.86
C ILE A 7 -49.22 -42.43 -20.79
N GLN A 8 -50.52 -42.32 -20.91
CA GLN A 8 -51.27 -41.10 -20.77
C GLN A 8 -51.70 -40.99 -19.30
N PHE A 9 -51.12 -39.99 -18.57
CA PHE A 9 -51.68 -39.63 -17.28
C PHE A 9 -52.45 -38.33 -17.39
N GLY A 10 -53.79 -38.48 -17.27
CA GLY A 10 -54.66 -37.36 -17.04
C GLY A 10 -54.48 -36.78 -15.66
N VAL A 11 -54.25 -35.48 -15.59
CA VAL A 11 -54.34 -34.74 -14.35
C VAL A 11 -55.63 -33.99 -14.26
N SER A 12 -56.47 -34.49 -13.36
CA SER A 12 -57.73 -33.90 -12.93
C SER A 12 -57.54 -32.50 -12.36
N ALA A 13 -58.26 -31.54 -12.86
CA ALA A 13 -58.40 -30.22 -12.29
C ALA A 13 -59.18 -30.32 -10.97
N SER A 14 -58.49 -30.06 -9.85
CA SER A 14 -59.14 -29.82 -8.57
C SER A 14 -59.11 -28.33 -8.28
N ASP A 15 -60.26 -27.75 -8.30
CA ASP A 15 -60.67 -26.45 -7.81
C ASP A 15 -60.18 -26.27 -6.34
N ASN A 16 -59.30 -25.35 -6.05
CA ASN A 16 -59.08 -24.87 -4.71
C ASN A 16 -59.12 -23.35 -4.64
N ARG A 17 -60.34 -22.82 -4.75
CA ARG A 17 -60.69 -21.51 -4.21
C ARG A 17 -60.68 -21.59 -2.69
N LYS A 18 -59.96 -20.68 -2.08
CA LYS A 18 -59.97 -20.25 -0.67
C LYS A 18 -58.69 -20.55 0.12
N SER A 19 -57.72 -19.65 -0.02
CA SER A 19 -57.08 -19.04 1.12
C SER A 19 -56.33 -17.74 0.74
N LYS A 20 -57.08 -16.75 0.28
CA LYS A 20 -56.66 -15.34 0.46
C LYS A 20 -56.89 -15.04 1.93
N ILE A 21 -55.85 -14.58 2.58
CA ILE A 21 -55.79 -13.85 3.85
C ILE A 21 -54.79 -14.50 4.83
N LYS A 22 -53.63 -13.92 4.92
CA LYS A 22 -52.82 -13.68 6.14
C LYS A 22 -51.31 -13.57 5.93
N ASN A 23 -50.79 -13.35 4.71
CA ASN A 23 -49.31 -13.23 4.57
C ASN A 23 -48.80 -11.81 4.25
N GLN A 24 -49.67 -10.79 4.41
CA GLN A 24 -49.26 -9.40 4.07
C GLN A 24 -48.41 -8.72 5.17
N LYS A 25 -48.40 -9.28 6.40
CA LYS A 25 -47.59 -8.73 7.49
C LYS A 25 -46.17 -9.28 7.55
N TRP A 26 -45.92 -10.43 6.93
CA TRP A 26 -44.60 -11.07 6.92
C TRP A 26 -43.71 -10.63 5.74
N ALA A 27 -44.33 -10.24 4.63
CA ALA A 27 -43.59 -9.71 3.48
C ALA A 27 -42.81 -8.42 3.79
N GLY A 28 -43.35 -7.56 4.69
CA GLY A 28 -42.69 -6.37 5.15
C GLY A 28 -41.45 -6.64 6.04
N PHE A 29 -41.53 -7.69 6.86
CA PHE A 29 -40.41 -8.07 7.72
C PHE A 29 -39.21 -8.63 6.95
N PHE A 30 -39.49 -9.44 5.93
CA PHE A 30 -38.40 -9.95 5.07
C PHE A 30 -37.78 -8.87 4.19
N ALA A 31 -38.54 -7.90 3.71
CA ALA A 31 -38.03 -6.77 2.93
C ALA A 31 -37.14 -5.87 3.79
N VAL A 32 -37.49 -5.61 5.05
CA VAL A 32 -36.67 -4.82 5.98
C VAL A 32 -35.40 -5.57 6.40
N LEU A 33 -35.49 -6.91 6.57
CA LEU A 33 -34.32 -7.72 6.92
C LEU A 33 -33.30 -7.77 5.77
N ILE A 34 -33.76 -7.84 4.50
CA ILE A 34 -32.89 -7.83 3.33
C ILE A 34 -32.22 -6.46 3.13
N VAL A 35 -32.92 -5.36 3.42
CA VAL A 35 -32.34 -4.01 3.35
C VAL A 35 -31.30 -3.78 4.45
N LEU A 36 -31.50 -4.34 5.65
CA LEU A 36 -30.53 -4.22 6.75
C LEU A 36 -29.27 -5.08 6.51
N THR A 37 -29.38 -6.22 5.83
CA THR A 37 -28.19 -7.01 5.46
C THR A 37 -27.45 -6.42 4.26
N ALA A 38 -28.10 -5.70 3.36
CA ALA A 38 -27.45 -4.99 2.25
C ALA A 38 -26.69 -3.73 2.70
N CYS A 39 -27.07 -3.10 3.82
CA CYS A 39 -26.35 -1.95 4.37
C CYS A 39 -25.11 -2.32 5.21
N GLY A 40 -24.92 -3.60 5.57
CA GLY A 40 -23.78 -4.09 6.33
C GLY A 40 -22.57 -4.52 5.50
N ALA A 41 -22.74 -4.73 4.20
CA ALA A 41 -21.65 -4.93 3.27
C ALA A 41 -21.15 -3.58 2.77
N ARG A 42 -20.56 -2.76 3.65
CA ARG A 42 -19.51 -1.88 3.20
C ARG A 42 -18.40 -2.80 2.70
N THR A 43 -18.46 -3.15 1.44
CA THR A 43 -17.27 -3.42 0.67
C THR A 43 -16.33 -2.24 1.01
N GLU A 44 -15.31 -2.48 1.82
CA GLU A 44 -14.09 -1.76 1.67
C GLU A 44 -13.74 -2.02 0.20
N ALA A 45 -14.21 -1.11 -0.66
CA ALA A 45 -13.68 -1.01 -1.99
C ALA A 45 -12.18 -0.94 -1.73
N GLN A 46 -11.46 -2.02 -2.01
CA GLN A 46 -10.03 -2.03 -2.08
C GLN A 46 -9.69 -0.85 -2.97
N ARG A 47 -9.46 0.29 -2.31
CA ARG A 47 -8.73 1.39 -2.90
C ARG A 47 -7.51 0.65 -3.39
N ALA A 48 -7.33 0.54 -4.69
CA ALA A 48 -6.11 -0.03 -5.26
C ALA A 48 -5.00 0.81 -4.63
N GLU A 49 -4.46 0.31 -3.53
CA GLU A 49 -3.49 1.03 -2.72
C GLU A 49 -2.29 1.09 -3.62
N LYS A 50 -2.04 2.30 -4.13
CA LYS A 50 -0.88 2.56 -4.98
C LYS A 50 0.32 1.97 -4.25
N ALA A 51 1.01 1.03 -4.88
CA ALA A 51 2.20 0.43 -4.28
C ALA A 51 3.14 1.55 -3.78
N PRO A 52 3.57 1.51 -2.52
CA PRO A 52 4.51 2.49 -1.99
C PRO A 52 5.73 2.63 -2.89
N HIS A 53 6.16 3.86 -3.13
CA HIS A 53 7.28 4.17 -4.01
C HIS A 53 8.43 4.76 -3.20
N ILE A 54 9.48 4.00 -3.02
CA ILE A 54 10.67 4.40 -2.26
C ILE A 54 11.76 4.87 -3.21
N GLY A 55 12.37 6.02 -2.90
CA GLY A 55 13.65 6.42 -3.49
C GLY A 55 14.79 6.01 -2.56
N TYR A 56 15.75 5.22 -3.05
CA TYR A 56 16.95 4.87 -2.31
C TYR A 56 18.15 5.63 -2.88
N LEU A 57 18.77 6.49 -2.09
CA LEU A 57 19.89 7.32 -2.50
C LEU A 57 21.15 6.95 -1.71
N ALA A 58 22.18 6.51 -2.41
CA ALA A 58 23.46 6.10 -1.84
C ALA A 58 24.66 6.72 -2.58
N PRO A 59 25.78 7.00 -1.89
CA PRO A 59 26.98 7.58 -2.51
C PRO A 59 27.88 6.53 -3.16
N ALA A 60 27.58 5.24 -2.99
CA ALA A 60 28.27 4.12 -3.60
C ALA A 60 27.38 2.87 -3.52
N LYS A 61 27.67 1.90 -4.37
CA LYS A 61 27.01 0.59 -4.33
C LYS A 61 27.65 -0.28 -3.23
N TYR A 62 26.80 -0.77 -2.35
CA TYR A 62 27.16 -1.73 -1.31
C TYR A 62 26.14 -2.85 -1.31
N GLU A 63 26.37 -3.90 -2.09
CA GLU A 63 25.41 -4.98 -2.31
C GLU A 63 24.85 -5.59 -1.00
N SER A 64 25.70 -5.72 0.02
CA SER A 64 25.28 -6.22 1.33
C SER A 64 24.25 -5.31 2.02
N ARG A 65 24.38 -3.99 1.89
CA ARG A 65 23.42 -3.03 2.49
C ARG A 65 22.11 -2.99 1.74
N GLU A 66 22.18 -3.02 0.42
CA GLU A 66 21.02 -3.04 -0.46
C GLU A 66 20.22 -4.33 -0.24
N GLU A 67 20.91 -5.47 -0.13
CA GLU A 67 20.24 -6.74 0.16
C GLU A 67 19.67 -6.81 1.57
N ALA A 68 20.37 -6.30 2.58
CA ALA A 68 19.83 -6.18 3.94
C ALA A 68 18.58 -5.29 3.97
N PHE A 69 18.56 -4.20 3.20
CA PHE A 69 17.38 -3.34 3.07
C PHE A 69 16.20 -4.08 2.43
N ARG A 70 16.44 -4.82 1.32
CA ARG A 70 15.42 -5.65 0.69
C ARG A 70 14.92 -6.75 1.63
N GLN A 71 15.83 -7.37 2.40
CA GLN A 71 15.45 -8.40 3.35
C GLN A 71 14.55 -7.83 4.46
N GLY A 72 14.91 -6.69 5.05
CA GLY A 72 14.06 -6.03 6.04
C GLY A 72 12.67 -5.68 5.51
N LEU A 73 12.57 -5.24 4.25
CA LEU A 73 11.28 -5.01 3.61
C LEU A 73 10.48 -6.31 3.42
N ARG A 74 11.13 -7.41 3.00
CA ARG A 74 10.46 -8.72 2.87
C ARG A 74 9.93 -9.25 4.20
N GLU A 75 10.67 -9.05 5.28
CA GLU A 75 10.23 -9.45 6.64
C GLU A 75 8.98 -8.68 7.09
N LEU A 76 8.77 -7.47 6.55
CA LEU A 76 7.57 -6.66 6.75
C LEU A 76 6.47 -6.93 5.70
N GLY A 77 6.66 -7.90 4.81
CA GLY A 77 5.69 -8.27 3.78
C GLY A 77 5.78 -7.45 2.49
N TYR A 78 6.81 -6.60 2.33
CA TYR A 78 7.03 -5.85 1.11
C TYR A 78 7.99 -6.59 0.17
N VAL A 79 7.57 -6.76 -1.09
CA VAL A 79 8.36 -7.42 -2.13
C VAL A 79 8.52 -6.47 -3.32
N GLU A 80 9.77 -6.12 -3.63
CA GLU A 80 10.11 -5.21 -4.74
C GLU A 80 9.52 -5.73 -6.06
N GLY A 81 8.84 -4.84 -6.78
CA GLY A 81 8.17 -5.16 -8.04
C GLY A 81 6.81 -5.87 -7.90
N GLN A 82 6.36 -6.21 -6.69
CA GLN A 82 5.04 -6.79 -6.44
C GLN A 82 4.11 -5.79 -5.73
N ASN A 83 4.48 -5.37 -4.51
CA ASN A 83 3.68 -4.48 -3.70
C ASN A 83 4.44 -3.24 -3.18
N ILE A 84 5.69 -3.06 -3.63
CA ILE A 84 6.51 -1.87 -3.41
C ILE A 84 7.40 -1.61 -4.62
N LEU A 85 7.62 -0.34 -4.94
CA LEU A 85 8.56 0.09 -5.97
C LEU A 85 9.77 0.75 -5.30
N ILE A 86 10.97 0.42 -5.76
CA ILE A 86 12.22 1.01 -5.26
C ILE A 86 13.00 1.61 -6.41
N GLU A 87 13.19 2.93 -6.34
CA GLU A 87 14.05 3.66 -7.26
C GLU A 87 15.45 3.76 -6.70
N TRP A 88 16.33 2.93 -7.18
CA TRP A 88 17.74 2.92 -6.80
C TRP A 88 18.50 4.04 -7.48
N ARG A 89 19.06 4.96 -6.71
CA ARG A 89 19.94 6.04 -7.17
C ARG A 89 21.25 5.92 -6.43
N ILE A 90 22.24 5.41 -7.12
CA ILE A 90 23.59 5.18 -6.58
C ILE A 90 24.52 6.06 -7.39
N GLY A 91 25.21 6.95 -6.70
CA GLY A 91 26.14 7.90 -7.31
C GLY A 91 27.53 7.76 -6.72
N GLU A 92 28.34 8.76 -6.97
CA GLU A 92 29.61 8.99 -6.28
C GLU A 92 29.40 9.93 -5.08
N PRO A 93 30.30 9.99 -4.09
CA PRO A 93 30.18 10.87 -2.94
C PRO A 93 30.47 12.35 -3.31
N ARG A 94 29.87 12.82 -4.39
CA ARG A 94 29.92 14.19 -4.90
C ARG A 94 28.56 14.85 -4.72
N VAL A 95 28.55 15.96 -4.02
CA VAL A 95 27.30 16.63 -3.61
C VAL A 95 26.45 17.02 -4.82
N ASP A 96 27.07 17.53 -5.90
CA ASP A 96 26.34 17.97 -7.10
C ASP A 96 25.64 16.81 -7.79
N GLN A 97 26.33 15.68 -7.98
CA GLN A 97 25.74 14.49 -8.56
C GLN A 97 24.59 13.93 -7.69
N LEU A 98 24.82 13.88 -6.37
CA LEU A 98 23.77 13.41 -5.44
C LEU A 98 22.56 14.34 -5.43
N ARG A 99 22.73 15.66 -5.61
CA ARG A 99 21.61 16.60 -5.78
C ARG A 99 20.80 16.31 -7.04
N GLU A 100 21.45 16.04 -8.17
CA GLU A 100 20.76 15.69 -9.41
C GLU A 100 19.96 14.40 -9.25
N LEU A 101 20.55 13.37 -8.61
CA LEU A 101 19.86 12.11 -8.32
C LEU A 101 18.68 12.31 -7.37
N ALA A 102 18.85 13.12 -6.32
CA ALA A 102 17.78 13.49 -5.40
C ALA A 102 16.64 14.25 -6.11
N ALA A 103 16.98 15.22 -6.97
CA ALA A 103 16.01 15.94 -7.78
C ALA A 103 15.23 15.00 -8.72
N GLY A 104 15.89 13.96 -9.24
CA GLY A 104 15.23 12.89 -10.00
C GLY A 104 14.17 12.16 -9.18
N LEU A 105 14.47 11.78 -7.95
CA LEU A 105 13.51 11.13 -7.04
C LEU A 105 12.32 12.03 -6.72
N VAL A 106 12.57 13.33 -6.49
CA VAL A 106 11.50 14.32 -6.25
C VAL A 106 10.59 14.46 -7.48
N ARG A 107 11.15 14.49 -8.70
CA ARG A 107 10.36 14.51 -9.94
C ARG A 107 9.50 13.28 -10.12
N LEU A 108 9.98 12.11 -9.70
CA LEU A 108 9.22 10.86 -9.70
C LEU A 108 8.12 10.80 -8.64
N LYS A 109 8.10 11.80 -7.72
CA LYS A 109 7.13 11.88 -6.63
C LYS A 109 7.10 10.60 -5.79
N VAL A 110 8.30 10.14 -5.39
CA VAL A 110 8.41 9.01 -4.46
C VAL A 110 7.74 9.37 -3.12
N ASP A 111 7.21 8.37 -2.44
CA ASP A 111 6.49 8.56 -1.18
C ASP A 111 7.44 8.78 0.01
N VAL A 112 8.67 8.24 -0.07
CA VAL A 112 9.74 8.40 0.92
C VAL A 112 11.11 8.28 0.26
N ILE A 113 12.11 8.99 0.78
CA ILE A 113 13.50 8.85 0.34
C ILE A 113 14.34 8.27 1.47
N VAL A 114 14.96 7.12 1.21
CA VAL A 114 15.99 6.53 2.08
C VAL A 114 17.35 7.02 1.62
N ALA A 115 18.04 7.78 2.47
CA ALA A 115 19.34 8.38 2.16
C ALA A 115 20.42 7.79 3.07
N THR A 116 21.41 7.13 2.49
CA THR A 116 22.47 6.46 3.24
C THR A 116 23.71 7.35 3.35
N SER A 117 24.19 7.58 4.57
CA SER A 117 25.30 8.47 4.92
C SER A 117 24.99 9.97 4.80
N THR A 118 25.93 10.80 5.24
CA THR A 118 25.77 12.25 5.39
C THR A 118 25.53 13.00 4.06
N PHE A 119 26.28 12.69 3.00
CA PHE A 119 26.18 13.43 1.73
C PHE A 119 24.82 13.28 1.03
N PRO A 120 24.24 12.06 0.88
CA PRO A 120 22.90 11.89 0.34
C PRO A 120 21.83 12.60 1.16
N VAL A 121 21.92 12.57 2.50
CA VAL A 121 20.98 13.28 3.38
C VAL A 121 21.05 14.78 3.15
N GLN A 122 22.27 15.36 3.10
CA GLN A 122 22.45 16.78 2.81
C GLN A 122 21.86 17.15 1.45
N ALA A 123 22.20 16.39 0.40
CA ALA A 123 21.70 16.63 -0.95
C ALA A 123 20.16 16.59 -1.00
N THR A 124 19.54 15.63 -0.32
CA THR A 124 18.07 15.48 -0.31
C THR A 124 17.39 16.57 0.50
N LYS A 125 17.96 16.95 1.67
CA LYS A 125 17.49 18.04 2.53
C LYS A 125 17.38 19.36 1.79
N ASP A 126 18.33 19.64 0.92
CA ASP A 126 18.37 20.87 0.13
C ASP A 126 17.28 20.92 -0.96
N ILE A 127 16.87 19.76 -1.48
CA ILE A 127 15.96 19.64 -2.61
C ILE A 127 14.49 19.54 -2.18
N THR A 128 14.19 18.90 -1.05
CA THR A 128 12.80 18.72 -0.61
C THR A 128 12.60 19.01 0.88
N LYS A 129 11.44 19.59 1.20
CA LYS A 129 10.97 19.81 2.57
C LYS A 129 9.68 19.06 2.87
N THR A 130 9.12 18.37 1.86
CA THR A 130 7.80 17.74 1.95
C THR A 130 7.87 16.23 1.87
N ILE A 131 8.76 15.66 1.03
CA ILE A 131 8.94 14.21 0.98
C ILE A 131 9.66 13.77 2.24
N PRO A 132 9.15 12.78 2.99
CA PRO A 132 9.86 12.22 4.14
C PRO A 132 11.23 11.67 3.75
N ILE A 133 12.24 11.95 4.56
CA ILE A 133 13.62 11.47 4.38
C ILE A 133 13.97 10.60 5.57
N VAL A 134 14.32 9.34 5.31
CA VAL A 134 14.82 8.40 6.32
C VAL A 134 16.32 8.24 6.09
N PHE A 135 17.13 8.75 7.02
CA PHE A 135 18.56 8.52 6.93
C PHE A 135 18.99 7.21 7.60
N ALA A 136 20.04 6.61 7.07
CA ALA A 136 20.70 5.46 7.65
C ALA A 136 22.22 5.66 7.61
N GLY A 137 22.86 5.45 8.76
CA GLY A 137 24.32 5.51 8.84
C GLY A 137 24.90 6.93 8.84
N VAL A 138 24.26 7.87 9.50
CA VAL A 138 24.79 9.21 9.78
C VAL A 138 25.39 9.21 11.20
N LEU A 139 26.63 9.70 11.34
CA LEU A 139 27.34 9.71 12.62
C LEU A 139 26.75 10.73 13.61
N ASP A 140 26.55 11.96 13.19
CA ASP A 140 26.02 13.04 14.02
C ASP A 140 24.92 13.80 13.26
N PRO A 141 23.68 13.33 13.29
CA PRO A 141 22.59 13.98 12.58
C PRO A 141 22.13 15.29 13.24
N VAL A 142 22.38 15.47 14.54
CA VAL A 142 22.06 16.71 15.27
C VAL A 142 23.10 17.78 14.97
N GLY A 143 24.37 17.49 15.14
CA GLY A 143 25.47 18.41 14.82
C GLY A 143 25.53 18.76 13.33
N SER A 144 25.10 17.85 12.44
CA SER A 144 24.93 18.11 11.00
C SER A 144 23.68 18.96 10.71
N GLY A 145 22.86 19.27 11.70
CA GLY A 145 21.63 20.04 11.53
C GLY A 145 20.55 19.36 10.71
N PHE A 146 20.55 18.03 10.62
CA PHE A 146 19.53 17.28 9.92
C PHE A 146 18.24 17.14 10.74
N VAL A 147 18.40 16.98 12.04
CA VAL A 147 17.31 16.86 13.01
C VAL A 147 17.58 17.73 14.22
N SER A 148 16.54 18.18 14.91
CA SER A 148 16.68 18.99 16.12
C SER A 148 17.16 18.17 17.32
N SER A 149 16.72 16.92 17.41
CA SER A 149 17.21 15.90 18.34
C SER A 149 16.85 14.52 17.81
N LEU A 150 17.47 13.46 18.35
CA LEU A 150 17.15 12.08 17.96
C LEU A 150 15.73 11.68 18.37
N ALA A 151 15.26 12.16 19.53
CA ALA A 151 13.92 11.84 20.03
C ALA A 151 12.81 12.67 19.36
N ARG A 152 13.15 13.87 18.87
CA ARG A 152 12.22 14.81 18.24
C ARG A 152 12.87 15.44 17.02
N PRO A 153 12.87 14.79 15.88
CA PRO A 153 13.56 15.28 14.67
C PRO A 153 13.09 16.65 14.19
N GLY A 154 11.82 16.98 14.35
CA GLY A 154 11.28 18.33 14.14
C GLY A 154 10.98 18.73 12.70
N GLY A 155 11.18 17.86 11.72
CA GLY A 155 10.95 18.14 10.30
C GLY A 155 10.60 16.88 9.51
N ASN A 156 10.83 16.93 8.19
CA ASN A 156 10.61 15.78 7.30
C ASN A 156 11.76 14.76 7.28
N ILE A 157 12.75 14.90 8.18
CA ILE A 157 13.95 14.05 8.24
C ILE A 157 13.93 13.27 9.54
N THR A 158 14.10 11.95 9.46
CA THR A 158 14.26 11.04 10.59
C THR A 158 15.21 9.90 10.19
N GLY A 159 15.62 9.04 11.11
CA GLY A 159 16.43 7.88 10.74
C GLY A 159 17.25 7.28 11.87
N LEU A 160 18.26 6.50 11.49
CA LEU A 160 19.12 5.73 12.35
C LEU A 160 20.56 6.31 12.33
N SER A 161 21.03 6.73 13.49
CA SER A 161 22.42 7.19 13.70
C SER A 161 23.35 6.00 13.94
N LEU A 162 24.60 6.16 13.55
CA LEU A 162 25.71 5.30 13.95
C LEU A 162 26.30 5.91 15.24
N LEU A 163 25.74 5.56 16.38
CA LEU A 163 26.31 5.87 17.69
C LEU A 163 27.01 4.65 18.27
#